data_a0bd203703cce4fa86eb64890a63a056
#
_entry.id   a0bd203703cce4fa86eb64890a63a056
#
_cell.length_a   1.000
_cell.length_b   1.000
_cell.length_c   1.000
_cell.angle_alpha   90.00
_cell.angle_beta   90.00
_cell.angle_gamma   90.00
#
_symmetry.space_group_name_H-M   'P 1'
#
loop_
_entity.id
_entity.type
_entity.pdbx_description
1 polymer ?
#
loop_
_entity_poly.entity_id
_entity_poly.type
_entity_poly.pdbx_seq_one_letter_code
_entity_poly.pdbx_strand_id
1 'polypeptide(L)'
;MSKVKIYQKAWSQALKGDFSLVDQIYHPEYRSFDLRTGIYTNIDDDKVIVTTENEEIFTSYPDVLYENDEFLCIIAYQKVSDPETRYRSFITAINYKGGQIFSQKTMVKELDFDPSGHLDWNWEDHE
;
A
#
# COMPACT_ATOMS: atom_id res chain seq x y z
N MET A 1 15.11 -10.29 4.94
CA MET A 1 13.77 -9.70 5.15
C MET A 1 12.92 -9.93 3.90
N SER A 2 11.66 -10.29 4.07
CA SER A 2 10.77 -10.56 2.92
C SER A 2 10.42 -9.28 2.17
N LYS A 3 9.97 -9.43 0.90
CA LYS A 3 9.54 -8.30 0.08
C LYS A 3 8.43 -7.49 0.75
N VAL A 4 7.43 -8.16 1.34
CA VAL A 4 6.31 -7.48 1.98
C VAL A 4 6.76 -6.70 3.21
N LYS A 5 7.69 -7.23 3.99
CA LYS A 5 8.21 -6.53 5.18
C LYS A 5 9.03 -5.30 4.80
N ILE A 6 9.83 -5.40 3.75
CA ILE A 6 10.61 -4.27 3.25
C ILE A 6 9.66 -3.19 2.71
N TYR A 7 8.65 -3.58 1.95
CA TYR A 7 7.62 -2.69 1.41
C TYR A 7 6.91 -1.94 2.53
N GLN A 8 6.42 -2.67 3.52
CA GLN A 8 5.72 -2.08 4.66
C GLN A 8 6.63 -1.13 5.45
N LYS A 9 7.87 -1.54 5.73
CA LYS A 9 8.84 -0.71 6.45
C LYS A 9 9.14 0.58 5.70
N ALA A 10 9.32 0.49 4.39
CA ALA A 10 9.63 1.66 3.56
C ALA A 10 8.54 2.72 3.68
N TRP A 11 7.28 2.32 3.56
CA TRP A 11 6.17 3.28 3.65
C TRP A 11 5.88 3.73 5.07
N SER A 12 6.14 2.89 6.07
CA SER A 12 6.04 3.31 7.48
C SER A 12 7.06 4.40 7.80
N GLN A 13 8.28 4.28 7.29
CA GLN A 13 9.30 5.32 7.46
C GLN A 13 8.95 6.59 6.68
N ALA A 14 8.40 6.43 5.47
CA ALA A 14 7.97 7.55 4.64
C ALA A 14 6.91 8.40 5.34
N LEU A 15 5.96 7.77 6.03
CA LEU A 15 4.94 8.47 6.80
C LEU A 15 5.53 9.29 7.95
N LYS A 16 6.73 8.97 8.40
CA LYS A 16 7.47 9.72 9.42
C LYS A 16 8.44 10.73 8.83
N GLY A 17 8.41 10.91 7.50
CA GLY A 17 9.26 11.87 6.79
C GLY A 17 10.58 11.31 6.27
N ASP A 18 10.82 10.00 6.41
CA ASP A 18 12.05 9.36 5.95
C ASP A 18 11.79 8.53 4.69
N PHE A 19 12.18 9.05 3.54
CA PHE A 19 12.00 8.41 2.23
C PHE A 19 13.21 7.58 1.78
N SER A 20 14.24 7.44 2.62
CA SER A 20 15.49 6.80 2.18
C SER A 20 15.29 5.36 1.71
N LEU A 21 14.45 4.58 2.40
CA LEU A 21 14.18 3.20 2.00
C LEU A 21 13.27 3.13 0.77
N VAL A 22 12.28 4.02 0.68
CA VAL A 22 11.45 4.14 -0.54
C VAL A 22 12.35 4.42 -1.75
N ASP A 23 13.25 5.39 -1.64
CA ASP A 23 14.15 5.74 -2.75
C ASP A 23 15.07 4.57 -3.14
N GLN A 24 15.38 3.70 -2.19
CA GLN A 24 16.25 2.54 -2.43
C GLN A 24 15.53 1.40 -3.13
N ILE A 25 14.26 1.13 -2.78
CA ILE A 25 13.55 -0.06 -3.28
C ILE A 25 12.79 0.17 -4.58
N TYR A 26 12.57 1.43 -5.00
CA TYR A 26 11.85 1.75 -6.23
C TYR A 26 12.81 2.03 -7.38
N HIS A 27 12.49 1.45 -8.54
CA HIS A 27 13.25 1.67 -9.78
C HIS A 27 13.05 3.12 -10.26
N PRO A 28 14.08 3.77 -10.87
CA PRO A 28 13.92 5.14 -11.38
C PRO A 28 12.80 5.32 -12.40
N GLU A 29 12.42 4.26 -13.11
CA GLU A 29 11.36 4.28 -14.11
C GLU A 29 10.04 3.73 -13.59
N TYR A 30 9.90 3.57 -12.27
CA TYR A 30 8.70 3.04 -11.64
C TYR A 30 7.45 3.82 -12.04
N ARG A 31 6.37 3.08 -12.29
CA ARG A 31 5.03 3.62 -12.48
C ARG A 31 3.98 2.77 -11.79
N SER A 32 3.00 3.45 -11.22
CA SER A 32 1.82 2.85 -10.63
C SER A 32 0.60 3.13 -11.51
N PHE A 33 -0.32 2.18 -11.57
CA PHE A 33 -1.59 2.34 -12.28
C PHE A 33 -2.74 2.05 -11.31
N ASP A 34 -3.64 3.02 -11.15
CA ASP A 34 -4.86 2.85 -10.35
C ASP A 34 -5.98 2.39 -11.26
N LEU A 35 -6.44 1.14 -11.05
CA LEU A 35 -7.50 0.54 -11.87
C LEU A 35 -8.85 1.24 -11.69
N ARG A 36 -9.07 1.90 -10.55
CA ARG A 36 -10.32 2.61 -10.29
C ARG A 36 -10.41 3.91 -11.09
N THR A 37 -9.31 4.65 -11.20
CA THR A 37 -9.30 5.98 -11.85
C THR A 37 -8.69 5.96 -13.25
N GLY A 38 -7.91 4.92 -13.59
CA GLY A 38 -7.19 4.86 -14.85
C GLY A 38 -5.98 5.78 -14.93
N ILE A 39 -5.50 6.27 -13.78
CA ILE A 39 -4.42 7.24 -13.72
C ILE A 39 -3.09 6.55 -13.43
N TYR A 40 -2.03 6.95 -14.15
CA TYR A 40 -0.65 6.57 -13.86
C TYR A 40 -0.01 7.59 -12.94
N THR A 41 0.79 7.11 -11.98
CA THR A 41 1.60 7.96 -11.12
C THR A 41 3.05 7.46 -11.10
N ASN A 42 3.97 8.36 -10.77
CA ASN A 42 5.37 8.00 -10.50
C ASN A 42 5.61 7.97 -8.98
N ILE A 43 6.85 7.71 -8.57
CA ILE A 43 7.14 7.59 -7.13
C ILE A 43 6.98 8.93 -6.40
N ASP A 44 7.26 10.05 -7.04
CA ASP A 44 7.08 11.36 -6.42
C ASP A 44 5.60 11.66 -6.17
N ASP A 45 4.74 11.29 -7.11
CA ASP A 45 3.28 11.38 -6.96
C ASP A 45 2.80 10.51 -5.80
N ASP A 46 3.29 9.27 -5.72
CA ASP A 46 2.90 8.33 -4.66
C ASP A 46 3.34 8.83 -3.28
N LYS A 47 4.53 9.43 -3.17
CA LYS A 47 4.99 10.06 -1.93
C LYS A 47 4.02 11.15 -1.45
N VAL A 48 3.58 12.01 -2.37
CA VAL A 48 2.63 13.08 -2.04
C VAL A 48 1.30 12.51 -1.58
N ILE A 49 0.77 11.51 -2.31
CA ILE A 49 -0.51 10.89 -1.98
C ILE A 49 -0.47 10.28 -0.58
N VAL A 50 0.54 9.48 -0.29
CA VAL A 50 0.66 8.77 0.99
C VAL A 50 0.80 9.75 2.15
N THR A 51 1.64 10.78 2.01
CA THR A 51 1.90 11.73 3.11
C THR A 51 0.76 12.71 3.32
N THR A 52 -0.04 12.99 2.29
CA THR A 52 -1.18 13.90 2.39
C THR A 52 -2.37 13.25 3.10
N GLU A 53 -2.58 11.94 2.91
CA GLU A 53 -3.76 11.24 3.40
C GLU A 53 -3.59 10.57 4.78
N ASN A 54 -2.40 10.60 5.38
CA ASN A 54 -2.06 9.72 6.48
C ASN A 54 -2.80 9.97 7.80
N GLU A 55 -3.35 11.17 8.04
CA GLU A 55 -4.00 11.50 9.31
C GLU A 55 -5.42 10.95 9.41
N GLU A 56 -6.08 10.73 8.30
CA GLU A 56 -7.49 10.35 8.23
C GLU A 56 -7.69 8.89 7.82
N ILE A 57 -6.60 8.21 7.47
CA ILE A 57 -6.64 6.86 6.94
C ILE A 57 -5.75 5.96 7.79
N PHE A 58 -6.34 4.91 8.33
CA PHE A 58 -5.63 3.84 9.02
C PHE A 58 -5.52 2.65 8.07
N THR A 59 -4.30 2.15 7.86
CA THR A 59 -4.04 1.05 6.93
C THR A 59 -3.57 -0.18 7.71
N SER A 60 -4.18 -1.33 7.44
CA SER A 60 -3.74 -2.59 8.03
C SER A 60 -2.41 -3.03 7.42
N TYR A 61 -1.69 -3.90 8.14
CA TYR A 61 -0.49 -4.52 7.60
C TYR A 61 -0.87 -5.40 6.40
N PRO A 62 -0.07 -5.37 5.32
CA PRO A 62 -0.42 -6.15 4.13
C PRO A 62 -0.23 -7.64 4.34
N ASP A 63 -1.16 -8.43 3.78
CA ASP A 63 -1.05 -9.87 3.69
C ASP A 63 -0.65 -10.28 2.27
N VAL A 64 0.20 -11.29 2.15
CA VAL A 64 0.67 -11.78 0.86
C VAL A 64 -0.37 -12.74 0.28
N LEU A 65 -0.87 -12.42 -0.93
CA LEU A 65 -1.71 -13.32 -1.71
C LEU A 65 -0.88 -14.23 -2.61
N TYR A 66 0.21 -13.70 -3.16
CA TYR A 66 1.12 -14.44 -4.03
C TYR A 66 2.47 -13.74 -4.08
N GLU A 67 3.54 -14.53 -4.13
CA GLU A 67 4.90 -14.00 -4.20
C GLU A 67 5.81 -14.96 -4.98
N ASN A 68 6.67 -14.40 -5.84
CA ASN A 68 7.83 -15.08 -6.40
C ASN A 68 8.99 -14.08 -6.51
N ASP A 69 10.08 -14.46 -7.20
CA ASP A 69 11.29 -13.62 -7.24
C ASP A 69 11.07 -12.23 -7.86
N GLU A 70 10.12 -12.11 -8.79
CA GLU A 70 9.89 -10.89 -9.56
C GLU A 70 8.51 -10.27 -9.34
N PHE A 71 7.69 -10.85 -8.45
CA PHE A 71 6.31 -10.42 -8.28
C PHE A 71 5.86 -10.56 -6.83
N LEU A 72 5.08 -9.57 -6.38
CA LEU A 72 4.43 -9.58 -5.06
C LEU A 72 3.01 -9.08 -5.22
N CYS A 73 2.04 -9.85 -4.77
CA CYS A 73 0.64 -9.42 -4.71
C CYS A 73 0.19 -9.43 -3.26
N ILE A 74 -0.29 -8.29 -2.79
CA ILE A 74 -0.71 -8.10 -1.40
C ILE A 74 -2.12 -7.55 -1.33
N ILE A 75 -2.79 -7.83 -0.21
CA ILE A 75 -4.06 -7.22 0.15
C ILE A 75 -3.92 -6.52 1.48
N ALA A 76 -4.52 -5.33 1.60
CA ALA A 76 -4.61 -4.60 2.86
C ALA A 76 -5.98 -3.94 2.96
N TYR A 77 -6.29 -3.46 4.16
CA TYR A 77 -7.57 -2.82 4.43
C TYR A 77 -7.32 -1.42 4.96
N GLN A 78 -8.26 -0.52 4.70
CA GLN A 78 -8.21 0.84 5.21
C GLN A 78 -9.50 1.19 5.93
N LYS A 79 -9.33 1.94 7.00
CA LYS A 79 -10.40 2.60 7.73
C LYS A 79 -10.23 4.09 7.52
N VAL A 80 -11.23 4.72 6.91
CA VAL A 80 -11.24 6.17 6.68
C VAL A 80 -12.18 6.78 7.70
N SER A 81 -11.71 7.77 8.46
CA SER A 81 -12.47 8.32 9.60
C SER A 81 -13.24 9.59 9.30
N ASP A 82 -12.91 10.31 8.22
CA ASP A 82 -13.50 11.62 7.93
C ASP A 82 -14.00 11.65 6.46
N PRO A 83 -15.21 12.19 6.18
CA PRO A 83 -16.16 12.81 7.13
C PRO A 83 -16.95 11.81 7.97
N GLU A 84 -17.00 10.57 7.54
CA GLU A 84 -17.65 9.47 8.28
C GLU A 84 -16.78 8.21 8.17
N THR A 85 -16.97 7.28 9.08
CA THR A 85 -16.20 6.04 9.08
C THR A 85 -16.59 5.18 7.88
N ARG A 86 -15.60 4.86 7.05
CA ARG A 86 -15.76 4.00 5.88
C ARG A 86 -14.64 2.97 5.87
N TYR A 87 -14.89 1.87 5.19
CA TYR A 87 -13.91 0.78 5.06
C TYR A 87 -13.70 0.45 3.61
N ARG A 88 -12.47 0.07 3.27
CA ARG A 88 -12.14 -0.38 1.92
C ARG A 88 -11.02 -1.40 1.96
N SER A 89 -10.99 -2.26 0.94
CA SER A 89 -9.86 -3.15 0.69
C SER A 89 -9.10 -2.64 -0.52
N PHE A 90 -7.80 -2.94 -0.57
CA PHE A 90 -7.05 -2.71 -1.79
C PHE A 90 -6.08 -3.86 -2.01
N ILE A 91 -5.95 -4.24 -3.28
CA ILE A 91 -5.05 -5.27 -3.75
C ILE A 91 -4.01 -4.59 -4.62
N THR A 92 -2.74 -4.85 -4.34
CA THR A 92 -1.64 -4.26 -5.07
C THR A 92 -0.79 -5.38 -5.67
N ALA A 93 -0.67 -5.36 -7.00
CA ALA A 93 0.18 -6.27 -7.76
C ALA A 93 1.47 -5.53 -8.13
N ILE A 94 2.59 -6.01 -7.62
CA ILE A 94 3.89 -5.33 -7.71
C ILE A 94 4.84 -6.18 -8.53
N ASN A 95 5.42 -5.59 -9.59
CA ASN A 95 6.43 -6.21 -10.42
C ASN A 95 7.81 -5.65 -10.09
N TYR A 96 8.80 -6.53 -9.97
CA TYR A 96 10.19 -6.17 -9.69
C TYR A 96 11.04 -6.30 -10.94
N LYS A 97 12.07 -5.47 -11.05
CA LYS A 97 13.07 -5.53 -12.10
C LYS A 97 14.44 -5.23 -11.47
N GLY A 98 15.38 -6.18 -11.59
CA GLY A 98 16.69 -6.01 -10.98
C GLY A 98 16.65 -5.83 -9.46
N GLY A 99 15.67 -6.44 -8.80
CA GLY A 99 15.53 -6.35 -7.36
C GLY A 99 14.81 -5.10 -6.86
N GLN A 100 14.37 -4.23 -7.76
CA GLN A 100 13.64 -3.00 -7.42
C GLN A 100 12.21 -3.04 -7.94
N ILE A 101 11.32 -2.34 -7.25
CA ILE A 101 9.92 -2.23 -7.67
C ILE A 101 9.85 -1.40 -8.95
N PHE A 102 9.40 -2.01 -10.03
CA PHE A 102 9.36 -1.41 -11.36
C PHE A 102 7.98 -0.90 -11.75
N SER A 103 6.93 -1.65 -11.40
CA SER A 103 5.56 -1.23 -11.68
C SER A 103 4.61 -1.83 -10.66
N GLN A 104 3.48 -1.18 -10.47
CA GLN A 104 2.42 -1.75 -9.66
C GLN A 104 1.05 -1.36 -10.21
N LYS A 105 0.08 -2.23 -9.94
CA LYS A 105 -1.33 -1.98 -10.23
C LYS A 105 -2.11 -2.12 -8.94
N THR A 106 -2.99 -1.17 -8.67
CA THR A 106 -3.78 -1.16 -7.45
C THR A 106 -5.26 -1.20 -7.79
N MET A 107 -6.00 -2.07 -7.11
CA MET A 107 -7.46 -2.14 -7.17
C MET A 107 -8.02 -1.84 -5.78
N VAL A 108 -8.94 -0.88 -5.70
CA VAL A 108 -9.59 -0.46 -4.46
C VAL A 108 -11.07 -0.83 -4.54
N LYS A 109 -11.60 -1.38 -3.44
CA LYS A 109 -13.03 -1.71 -3.32
C LYS A 109 -13.57 -1.15 -2.01
N GLU A 110 -14.65 -0.36 -2.09
CA GLU A 110 -15.37 0.08 -0.90
C GLU A 110 -16.09 -1.12 -0.27
N LEU A 111 -16.07 -1.19 1.07
CA LEU A 111 -16.72 -2.25 1.82
C LEU A 111 -17.88 -1.66 2.62
N ASP A 112 -18.95 -2.42 2.75
CA ASP A 112 -20.12 -2.06 3.56
C ASP A 112 -20.08 -2.67 4.97
N PHE A 113 -18.90 -3.15 5.38
CA PHE A 113 -18.69 -3.78 6.69
C PHE A 113 -17.26 -3.49 7.18
N ASP A 114 -17.05 -3.64 8.49
CA ASP A 114 -15.71 -3.55 9.10
C ASP A 114 -14.98 -4.87 8.90
N PRO A 115 -13.90 -4.92 8.10
CA PRO A 115 -13.21 -6.17 7.82
C PRO A 115 -12.55 -6.80 9.05
N SER A 116 -12.22 -6.02 10.08
CA SER A 116 -11.57 -6.55 11.29
C SER A 116 -12.47 -7.55 12.01
N GLY A 117 -13.78 -7.28 12.05
CA GLY A 117 -14.74 -8.20 12.66
C GLY A 117 -14.88 -9.52 11.92
N HIS A 118 -14.87 -9.49 10.58
CA HIS A 118 -14.97 -10.70 9.75
C HIS A 118 -13.70 -11.54 9.77
N LEU A 119 -12.54 -10.91 9.90
CA LEU A 119 -11.24 -11.58 9.83
C LEU A 119 -10.62 -11.83 11.21
N ASP A 120 -11.34 -11.49 12.28
CA ASP A 120 -10.96 -11.76 13.67
C ASP A 120 -9.63 -11.10 14.07
N TRP A 121 -9.47 -9.81 13.77
CA TRP A 121 -8.34 -8.99 14.22
C TRP A 121 -8.82 -7.60 14.63
N ASN A 122 -7.95 -6.81 15.24
CA ASN A 122 -8.24 -5.45 15.68
C ASN A 122 -7.35 -4.45 14.94
N TRP A 123 -7.91 -3.25 14.67
CA TRP A 123 -7.14 -2.19 14.01
C TRP A 123 -5.91 -1.77 14.81
N GLU A 124 -5.99 -1.85 16.14
CA GLU A 124 -4.86 -1.54 17.01
C GLU A 124 -3.66 -2.46 16.79
N ASP A 125 -3.88 -3.66 16.31
CA ASP A 125 -2.82 -4.63 16.01
C ASP A 125 -1.92 -4.17 14.85
N HIS A 126 -2.36 -3.17 14.08
CA HIS A 126 -1.68 -2.66 12.90
C HIS A 126 -1.11 -1.24 13.08
N GLU A 127 -1.04 -0.77 14.30
CA GLU A 127 -0.44 0.53 14.61
C GLU A 127 1.08 0.54 14.55
#